data_6402d58ac24c8ba53f1978f70b2788c1
#
_entry.id   6402d58ac24c8ba53f1978f70b2788c1
#
_cell.length_a   1.000
_cell.length_b   1.000
_cell.length_c   1.000
_cell.angle_alpha   90.00
_cell.angle_beta   90.00
_cell.angle_gamma   90.00
#
_symmetry.space_group_name_H-M   'P 1'
#
loop_
_entity.id
_entity.type
_entity.pdbx_description
1 polymer ?
#
loop_
_entity_poly.entity_id
_entity_poly.type
_entity_poly.pdbx_seq_one_letter_code
_entity_poly.pdbx_strand_id
1 'polypeptide(L)'
;MLDLRPTGDVNYYYVGIFGLSPSALQEYPAVGIWPIKALSWITGSEHAVFVVGFAVLCLLFDALFFGALLTVSQERFPGSRFAAVVWIIFGLATQHVFLLRLDIMCGVAVGLAALCYFVNPQRASALIAIATMMKLWPGILAAGLVSGFRSMSSWIRLAVFFTTSAVLVVIVYFVDGFDRLVSPLTYQTDRGIQIESIPGTWFMYKALGDPEHYSVYYATSKSFEVTGPNIETALMISSWAMLATVVFGVGWALVNFLFDRWNPETTLAWSIVMVLLVICTNKVLSPQYVLWIAPLIVVAVAVRPRSWAVRLLAIMSIFITFFSWLVYPARYDDIISVPFDTSFTIYVLIARNLLYLVSLFVAVGWWVSINVEARSSTKMPWHRKVCRDYFNKIEHCLTHCFMLPI
;
A
#
# COMPACT_ATOMS: atom_id res chain seq x y z
N MET A 1 -6.71 32.96 2.25
CA MET A 1 -5.42 32.24 2.23
C MET A 1 -5.66 30.84 1.67
N LEU A 2 -5.02 30.46 0.58
CA LEU A 2 -5.03 29.07 0.11
C LEU A 2 -4.37 28.20 1.17
N ASP A 3 -5.07 27.16 1.63
CA ASP A 3 -4.50 26.19 2.57
C ASP A 3 -3.34 25.45 1.89
N LEU A 4 -2.11 25.75 2.30
CA LEU A 4 -0.89 25.17 1.72
C LEU A 4 -0.57 23.77 2.31
N ARG A 5 -1.32 23.29 3.29
CA ARG A 5 -1.09 21.97 3.91
C ARG A 5 -1.14 20.82 2.93
N PRO A 6 -2.06 20.75 1.94
CA PRO A 6 -2.06 19.68 0.94
C PRO A 6 -0.77 19.59 0.11
N THR A 7 -0.11 20.72 -0.12
CA THR A 7 1.14 20.82 -0.91
C THR A 7 2.40 20.64 -0.06
N GLY A 8 2.28 20.44 1.25
CA GLY A 8 3.41 20.39 2.18
C GLY A 8 4.50 19.41 1.75
N ASP A 9 4.12 18.17 1.38
CA ASP A 9 5.09 17.17 0.93
C ASP A 9 5.68 17.52 -0.45
N VAL A 10 4.91 18.10 -1.37
CA VAL A 10 5.43 18.53 -2.69
C VAL A 10 6.41 19.68 -2.51
N ASN A 11 6.14 20.60 -1.58
CA ASN A 11 7.09 21.65 -1.20
C ASN A 11 8.37 21.05 -0.61
N TYR A 12 8.25 20.03 0.22
CA TYR A 12 9.38 19.31 0.78
C TYR A 12 10.19 18.57 -0.30
N TYR A 13 9.52 17.96 -1.29
CA TYR A 13 10.19 17.35 -2.45
C TYR A 13 10.94 18.41 -3.27
N TYR A 14 10.30 19.54 -3.51
CA TYR A 14 10.94 20.69 -4.19
C TYR A 14 12.21 21.13 -3.46
N VAL A 15 12.11 21.38 -2.15
CA VAL A 15 13.26 21.78 -1.31
C VAL A 15 14.40 20.77 -1.40
N GLY A 16 14.11 19.49 -1.38
CA GLY A 16 15.14 18.44 -1.47
C GLY A 16 15.76 18.30 -2.86
N ILE A 17 14.95 18.39 -3.91
CA ILE A 17 15.43 18.25 -5.30
C ILE A 17 16.33 19.42 -5.71
N PHE A 18 16.01 20.64 -5.29
CA PHE A 18 16.79 21.84 -5.61
C PHE A 18 17.89 22.16 -4.59
N GLY A 19 18.14 21.23 -3.65
CA GLY A 19 19.27 21.36 -2.71
C GLY A 19 19.12 22.48 -1.68
N LEU A 20 17.90 22.96 -1.43
CA LEU A 20 17.61 24.03 -0.47
C LEU A 20 17.71 23.57 1.00
N SER A 21 17.75 22.25 1.24
CA SER A 21 18.01 21.62 2.54
C SER A 21 18.81 20.33 2.37
N PRO A 22 20.02 20.21 2.93
CA PRO A 22 20.86 19.02 2.80
C PRO A 22 20.28 17.76 3.43
N SER A 23 19.39 17.90 4.44
CA SER A 23 18.75 16.77 5.13
C SER A 23 17.42 16.34 4.51
N ALA A 24 16.96 17.02 3.45
CA ALA A 24 15.70 16.68 2.82
C ALA A 24 15.79 15.39 2.00
N LEU A 25 14.71 14.62 1.96
CA LEU A 25 14.52 13.39 1.18
C LEU A 25 15.43 12.21 1.59
N GLN A 26 16.15 12.28 2.71
CA GLN A 26 17.02 11.19 3.17
C GLN A 26 16.24 9.95 3.60
N GLU A 27 14.97 10.10 4.01
CA GLU A 27 14.04 9.04 4.39
C GLU A 27 13.50 8.25 3.20
N TYR A 28 13.56 8.80 1.99
CA TYR A 28 13.09 8.13 0.78
C TYR A 28 14.23 7.38 0.08
N PRO A 29 14.03 6.12 -0.34
CA PRO A 29 14.97 5.45 -1.23
C PRO A 29 15.17 6.25 -2.53
N ALA A 30 16.41 6.26 -3.04
CA ALA A 30 16.79 7.07 -4.21
C ALA A 30 15.93 6.79 -5.44
N VAL A 31 15.60 5.53 -5.71
CA VAL A 31 14.74 5.13 -6.86
C VAL A 31 13.36 5.77 -6.78
N GLY A 32 12.79 5.95 -5.58
CA GLY A 32 11.50 6.62 -5.39
C GLY A 32 11.55 8.12 -5.75
N ILE A 33 12.73 8.72 -5.71
CA ILE A 33 12.94 10.14 -6.00
C ILE A 33 13.27 10.38 -7.48
N TRP A 34 13.75 9.38 -8.21
CA TRP A 34 14.15 9.55 -9.62
C TRP A 34 13.04 10.13 -10.52
N PRO A 35 11.75 9.74 -10.40
CA PRO A 35 10.71 10.39 -11.20
C PRO A 35 10.59 11.89 -10.94
N ILE A 36 10.83 12.34 -9.71
CA ILE A 36 10.80 13.76 -9.36
C ILE A 36 12.06 14.47 -9.84
N LYS A 37 13.24 13.81 -9.77
CA LYS A 37 14.47 14.36 -10.38
C LYS A 37 14.28 14.55 -11.88
N ALA A 38 13.66 13.57 -12.58
CA ALA A 38 13.37 13.72 -14.00
C ALA A 38 12.37 14.85 -14.28
N LEU A 39 11.36 14.99 -13.41
CA LEU A 39 10.39 16.11 -13.51
C LEU A 39 11.08 17.46 -13.39
N SER A 40 12.05 17.62 -12.49
CA SER A 40 12.75 18.91 -12.29
C SER A 40 13.54 19.36 -13.52
N TRP A 41 14.00 18.43 -14.37
CA TRP A 41 14.64 18.78 -15.66
C TRP A 41 13.65 19.40 -16.67
N ILE A 42 12.37 19.05 -16.53
CA ILE A 42 11.30 19.57 -17.41
C ILE A 42 10.74 20.88 -16.87
N THR A 43 10.50 20.96 -15.56
CA THR A 43 9.85 22.11 -14.92
C THR A 43 10.80 23.26 -14.60
N GLY A 44 12.10 22.98 -14.57
CA GLY A 44 13.08 23.93 -14.02
C GLY A 44 12.83 24.19 -12.53
N SER A 45 13.37 25.32 -12.04
CA SER A 45 13.29 25.71 -10.62
C SER A 45 12.07 26.57 -10.27
N GLU A 46 11.10 26.69 -11.15
CA GLU A 46 9.88 27.44 -10.83
C GLU A 46 8.93 26.59 -9.99
N HIS A 47 8.71 27.00 -8.75
CA HIS A 47 7.94 26.26 -7.77
C HIS A 47 6.50 25.92 -8.22
N ALA A 48 5.78 26.90 -8.79
CA ALA A 48 4.40 26.68 -9.23
C ALA A 48 4.32 25.64 -10.37
N VAL A 49 5.25 25.71 -11.32
CA VAL A 49 5.36 24.76 -12.44
C VAL A 49 5.73 23.36 -11.92
N PHE A 50 6.63 23.27 -10.94
CA PHE A 50 6.99 22.01 -10.32
C PHE A 50 5.80 21.34 -9.61
N VAL A 51 5.01 22.08 -8.83
CA VAL A 51 3.81 21.56 -8.14
C VAL A 51 2.79 21.01 -9.14
N VAL A 52 2.48 21.78 -10.20
CA VAL A 52 1.57 21.33 -11.27
C VAL A 52 2.15 20.11 -12.00
N GLY A 53 3.43 20.16 -12.34
CA GLY A 53 4.13 19.04 -12.98
C GLY A 53 4.11 17.76 -12.14
N PHE A 54 4.25 17.88 -10.82
CA PHE A 54 4.15 16.74 -9.91
C PHE A 54 2.74 16.13 -9.90
N ALA A 55 1.69 16.94 -9.87
CA ALA A 55 0.32 16.46 -9.97
C ALA A 55 0.06 15.75 -11.33
N VAL A 56 0.58 16.30 -12.43
CA VAL A 56 0.51 15.66 -13.77
C VAL A 56 1.28 14.33 -13.76
N LEU A 57 2.45 14.26 -13.13
CA LEU A 57 3.21 13.00 -13.00
C LEU A 57 2.41 11.95 -12.22
N CYS A 58 1.73 12.33 -11.12
CA CYS A 58 0.85 11.42 -10.40
C CYS A 58 -0.33 10.95 -11.27
N LEU A 59 -0.94 11.84 -12.06
CA LEU A 59 -1.99 11.47 -13.02
C LEU A 59 -1.51 10.52 -14.11
N LEU A 60 -0.26 10.60 -14.54
CA LEU A 60 0.30 9.65 -15.51
C LEU A 60 0.42 8.24 -14.91
N PHE A 61 0.85 8.12 -13.66
CA PHE A 61 0.84 6.83 -12.96
C PHE A 61 -0.58 6.30 -12.74
N ASP A 62 -1.52 7.18 -12.37
CA ASP A 62 -2.94 6.83 -12.27
C ASP A 62 -3.49 6.31 -13.60
N ALA A 63 -3.28 7.03 -14.70
CA ALA A 63 -3.72 6.65 -16.03
C ALA A 63 -3.12 5.32 -16.48
N LEU A 64 -1.86 5.04 -16.13
CA LEU A 64 -1.20 3.76 -16.39
C LEU A 64 -1.92 2.61 -15.70
N PHE A 65 -2.26 2.75 -14.40
CA PHE A 65 -2.97 1.71 -13.67
C PHE A 65 -4.41 1.56 -14.13
N PHE A 66 -5.11 2.68 -14.34
CA PHE A 66 -6.48 2.69 -14.87
C PHE A 66 -6.55 2.04 -16.26
N GLY A 67 -5.61 2.38 -17.15
CA GLY A 67 -5.49 1.77 -18.47
C GLY A 67 -5.24 0.26 -18.36
N ALA A 68 -4.38 -0.19 -17.45
CA ALA A 68 -4.14 -1.61 -17.22
C ALA A 68 -5.39 -2.35 -16.70
N LEU A 69 -6.17 -1.71 -15.80
CA LEU A 69 -7.45 -2.26 -15.35
C LEU A 69 -8.44 -2.42 -16.51
N LEU A 70 -8.48 -1.48 -17.46
CA LEU A 70 -9.40 -1.53 -18.58
C LEU A 70 -8.96 -2.49 -19.69
N THR A 71 -7.67 -2.57 -19.99
CA THR A 71 -7.16 -3.38 -21.12
C THR A 71 -6.83 -4.81 -20.72
N VAL A 72 -5.94 -4.98 -19.73
CA VAL A 72 -5.44 -6.31 -19.33
C VAL A 72 -6.51 -7.12 -18.61
N SER A 73 -7.37 -6.45 -17.83
CA SER A 73 -8.32 -7.14 -16.99
C SER A 73 -9.66 -7.40 -17.67
N GLN A 74 -10.10 -6.61 -18.64
CA GLN A 74 -11.41 -6.81 -19.32
C GLN A 74 -11.54 -8.18 -19.98
N GLU A 75 -10.45 -8.69 -20.56
CA GLU A 75 -10.45 -10.00 -21.22
C GLU A 75 -10.38 -11.18 -20.24
N ARG A 76 -9.92 -10.95 -19.00
CA ARG A 76 -9.60 -12.01 -18.04
C ARG A 76 -10.44 -12.01 -16.79
N PHE A 77 -10.96 -10.85 -16.36
CA PHE A 77 -11.65 -10.72 -15.06
C PHE A 77 -13.05 -10.16 -15.21
N PRO A 78 -14.05 -10.81 -14.58
CA PRO A 78 -15.45 -10.43 -14.73
C PRO A 78 -15.80 -9.08 -14.08
N GLY A 79 -14.95 -8.57 -13.19
CA GLY A 79 -15.21 -7.36 -12.41
C GLY A 79 -14.44 -6.12 -12.86
N SER A 80 -13.73 -6.14 -14.00
CA SER A 80 -12.83 -5.07 -14.42
C SER A 80 -13.45 -3.69 -14.50
N ARG A 81 -14.63 -3.59 -15.10
CA ARG A 81 -15.36 -2.31 -15.20
C ARG A 81 -15.78 -1.80 -13.82
N PHE A 82 -16.24 -2.69 -12.96
CA PHE A 82 -16.59 -2.34 -11.58
C PHE A 82 -15.34 -1.91 -10.78
N ALA A 83 -14.23 -2.62 -10.94
CA ALA A 83 -12.96 -2.26 -10.35
C ALA A 83 -12.47 -0.85 -10.80
N ALA A 84 -12.63 -0.52 -12.08
CA ALA A 84 -12.32 0.80 -12.60
C ALA A 84 -13.18 1.91 -11.95
N VAL A 85 -14.48 1.65 -11.77
CA VAL A 85 -15.38 2.58 -11.05
C VAL A 85 -14.94 2.74 -9.58
N VAL A 86 -14.63 1.63 -8.90
CA VAL A 86 -14.12 1.67 -7.50
C VAL A 86 -12.82 2.48 -7.42
N TRP A 87 -11.92 2.35 -8.40
CA TRP A 87 -10.68 3.12 -8.45
C TRP A 87 -10.93 4.62 -8.61
N ILE A 88 -11.87 5.02 -9.48
CA ILE A 88 -12.27 6.43 -9.63
C ILE A 88 -12.85 6.97 -8.32
N ILE A 89 -13.77 6.23 -7.67
CA ILE A 89 -14.35 6.64 -6.39
C ILE A 89 -13.26 6.80 -5.33
N PHE A 90 -12.30 5.87 -5.30
CA PHE A 90 -11.17 5.93 -4.40
C PHE A 90 -10.31 7.18 -4.63
N GLY A 91 -9.96 7.49 -5.89
CA GLY A 91 -9.22 8.70 -6.26
C GLY A 91 -9.94 9.98 -5.81
N LEU A 92 -11.27 10.06 -6.06
CA LEU A 92 -12.10 11.17 -5.62
C LEU A 92 -12.14 11.31 -4.08
N ALA A 93 -12.24 10.20 -3.35
CA ALA A 93 -12.25 10.20 -1.88
C ALA A 93 -10.90 10.60 -1.29
N THR A 94 -9.79 10.25 -1.94
CA THR A 94 -8.42 10.55 -1.49
C THR A 94 -8.03 12.00 -1.75
N GLN A 95 -8.66 12.65 -2.74
CA GLN A 95 -8.47 14.08 -3.09
C GLN A 95 -6.97 14.46 -3.25
N HIS A 96 -6.50 15.44 -2.47
CA HIS A 96 -5.15 15.99 -2.57
C HIS A 96 -4.05 14.95 -2.33
N VAL A 97 -4.28 13.98 -1.42
CA VAL A 97 -3.30 12.92 -1.12
C VAL A 97 -3.03 12.06 -2.35
N PHE A 98 -4.01 11.89 -3.25
CA PHE A 98 -3.85 11.10 -4.47
C PHE A 98 -2.84 11.71 -5.43
N LEU A 99 -2.90 13.05 -5.63
CA LEU A 99 -2.10 13.75 -6.61
C LEU A 99 -0.84 14.40 -6.06
N LEU A 100 -0.69 14.47 -4.73
CA LEU A 100 0.36 15.24 -4.09
C LEU A 100 1.26 14.39 -3.18
N ARG A 101 1.31 13.06 -3.43
CA ARG A 101 2.15 12.11 -2.69
C ARG A 101 2.86 11.13 -3.61
N LEU A 102 4.13 10.86 -3.33
CA LEU A 102 4.93 9.83 -4.03
C LEU A 102 4.34 8.43 -3.92
N ASP A 103 3.53 8.20 -2.92
CA ASP A 103 2.96 6.88 -2.60
C ASP A 103 2.09 6.31 -3.72
N ILE A 104 1.48 7.16 -4.58
CA ILE A 104 0.72 6.70 -5.75
C ILE A 104 1.61 5.92 -6.71
N MET A 105 2.85 6.35 -6.93
CA MET A 105 3.77 5.70 -7.88
C MET A 105 4.12 4.28 -7.40
N CYS A 106 4.47 4.16 -6.11
CA CYS A 106 4.75 2.87 -5.49
C CYS A 106 3.50 1.98 -5.43
N GLY A 107 2.35 2.54 -5.03
CA GLY A 107 1.08 1.83 -4.97
C GLY A 107 0.64 1.30 -6.35
N VAL A 108 0.79 2.09 -7.41
CA VAL A 108 0.52 1.68 -8.79
C VAL A 108 1.46 0.55 -9.23
N ALA A 109 2.75 0.62 -8.92
CA ALA A 109 3.68 -0.46 -9.24
C ALA A 109 3.26 -1.79 -8.56
N VAL A 110 2.82 -1.74 -7.30
CA VAL A 110 2.27 -2.91 -6.58
C VAL A 110 0.95 -3.38 -7.18
N GLY A 111 0.05 -2.47 -7.56
CA GLY A 111 -1.21 -2.81 -8.24
C GLY A 111 -0.99 -3.50 -9.59
N LEU A 112 -0.06 -2.98 -10.39
CA LEU A 112 0.36 -3.61 -11.65
C LEU A 112 1.00 -4.98 -11.41
N ALA A 113 1.81 -5.14 -10.36
CA ALA A 113 2.36 -6.43 -9.97
C ALA A 113 1.24 -7.42 -9.61
N ALA A 114 0.20 -6.98 -8.91
CA ALA A 114 -0.95 -7.80 -8.57
C ALA A 114 -1.73 -8.28 -9.81
N LEU A 115 -1.93 -7.43 -10.82
CA LEU A 115 -2.46 -7.86 -12.12
C LEU A 115 -1.53 -8.86 -12.81
N CYS A 116 -0.23 -8.64 -12.73
CA CYS A 116 0.79 -9.52 -13.33
C CYS A 116 0.87 -10.90 -12.64
N TYR A 117 0.40 -11.09 -11.39
CA TYR A 117 0.31 -12.44 -10.81
C TYR A 117 -0.49 -13.40 -11.70
N PHE A 118 -1.51 -12.90 -12.39
CA PHE A 118 -2.41 -13.69 -13.23
C PHE A 118 -1.95 -13.80 -14.70
N VAL A 119 -1.13 -12.86 -15.16
CA VAL A 119 -0.74 -12.76 -16.58
C VAL A 119 0.69 -13.22 -16.80
N ASN A 120 1.61 -12.69 -16.01
CA ASN A 120 3.04 -12.97 -16.09
C ASN A 120 3.70 -12.74 -14.71
N PRO A 121 3.80 -13.79 -13.86
CA PRO A 121 4.34 -13.65 -12.52
C PRO A 121 5.81 -13.18 -12.46
N GLN A 122 6.57 -13.33 -13.54
CA GLN A 122 7.95 -12.82 -13.62
C GLN A 122 7.95 -11.27 -13.71
N ARG A 123 7.02 -10.70 -14.50
CA ARG A 123 6.82 -9.23 -14.52
C ARG A 123 6.36 -8.72 -13.16
N ALA A 124 5.51 -9.47 -12.45
CA ALA A 124 5.15 -9.13 -11.08
C ALA A 124 6.38 -9.03 -10.17
N SER A 125 7.34 -9.96 -10.32
CA SER A 125 8.59 -9.96 -9.54
C SER A 125 9.43 -8.71 -9.80
N ALA A 126 9.59 -8.31 -11.05
CA ALA A 126 10.32 -7.08 -11.41
C ALA A 126 9.60 -5.83 -10.86
N LEU A 127 8.27 -5.76 -10.96
CA LEU A 127 7.49 -4.63 -10.44
C LEU A 127 7.56 -4.53 -8.91
N ILE A 128 7.52 -5.66 -8.18
CA ILE A 128 7.70 -5.67 -6.73
C ILE A 128 9.11 -5.22 -6.36
N ALA A 129 10.15 -5.65 -7.11
CA ALA A 129 11.52 -5.20 -6.89
C ALA A 129 11.65 -3.68 -7.08
N ILE A 130 11.11 -3.13 -8.17
CA ILE A 130 11.08 -1.69 -8.44
C ILE A 130 10.34 -0.96 -7.30
N ALA A 131 9.15 -1.42 -6.93
CA ALA A 131 8.37 -0.84 -5.84
C ALA A 131 9.12 -0.87 -4.50
N THR A 132 9.85 -1.97 -4.22
CA THR A 132 10.71 -2.10 -3.02
C THR A 132 11.83 -1.07 -3.02
N MET A 133 12.45 -0.83 -4.16
CA MET A 133 13.51 0.17 -4.30
C MET A 133 12.97 1.61 -4.34
N MET A 134 11.67 1.80 -4.63
CA MET A 134 10.99 3.10 -4.47
C MET A 134 10.59 3.38 -3.03
N LYS A 135 10.17 2.35 -2.30
CA LYS A 135 9.75 2.42 -0.88
C LYS A 135 9.87 1.03 -0.26
N LEU A 136 10.48 0.88 0.89
CA LEU A 136 10.91 -0.43 1.43
C LEU A 136 9.79 -1.45 1.68
N TRP A 137 8.57 -1.00 2.01
CA TRP A 137 7.47 -1.88 2.43
C TRP A 137 7.04 -2.93 1.40
N PRO A 138 7.10 -2.71 0.05
CA PRO A 138 6.72 -3.77 -0.90
C PRO A 138 7.64 -4.98 -0.87
N GLY A 139 8.84 -4.84 -0.32
CA GLY A 139 9.79 -5.95 -0.18
C GLY A 139 9.23 -7.16 0.54
N ILE A 140 8.30 -6.96 1.48
CA ILE A 140 7.64 -8.07 2.18
C ILE A 140 6.79 -8.92 1.24
N LEU A 141 6.28 -8.34 0.14
CA LEU A 141 5.47 -9.02 -0.86
C LEU A 141 6.28 -10.01 -1.69
N ALA A 142 7.62 -9.92 -1.68
CA ALA A 142 8.49 -10.89 -2.34
C ALA A 142 8.29 -12.32 -1.79
N ALA A 143 7.90 -12.46 -0.52
CA ALA A 143 7.54 -13.75 0.06
C ALA A 143 6.37 -14.44 -0.68
N GLY A 144 5.46 -13.66 -1.27
CA GLY A 144 4.36 -14.15 -2.11
C GLY A 144 4.77 -14.64 -3.50
N LEU A 145 6.03 -14.40 -3.93
CA LEU A 145 6.55 -14.89 -5.21
C LEU A 145 7.05 -16.35 -5.12
N VAL A 146 7.24 -16.86 -3.90
CA VAL A 146 7.77 -18.18 -3.64
C VAL A 146 6.73 -19.25 -3.96
N SER A 147 7.12 -20.29 -4.72
CA SER A 147 6.38 -21.54 -4.88
C SER A 147 7.30 -22.74 -4.59
N GLY A 148 6.86 -23.96 -4.90
CA GLY A 148 7.60 -25.18 -4.56
C GLY A 148 9.07 -25.16 -5.02
N PHE A 149 9.94 -25.74 -4.20
CA PHE A 149 11.39 -25.76 -4.46
C PHE A 149 11.77 -26.51 -5.77
N ARG A 150 10.91 -27.40 -6.26
CA ARG A 150 11.07 -28.09 -7.53
C ARG A 150 10.55 -27.29 -8.72
N SER A 151 9.85 -26.21 -8.48
CA SER A 151 9.27 -25.39 -9.54
C SER A 151 10.29 -24.42 -10.10
N MET A 152 10.70 -24.60 -11.36
CA MET A 152 11.58 -23.66 -12.06
C MET A 152 10.98 -22.24 -12.09
N SER A 153 9.65 -22.13 -12.16
CA SER A 153 8.94 -20.84 -12.12
C SER A 153 9.20 -20.08 -10.82
N SER A 154 9.35 -20.76 -9.67
CA SER A 154 9.72 -20.14 -8.41
C SER A 154 11.10 -19.48 -8.49
N TRP A 155 12.08 -20.24 -8.96
CA TRP A 155 13.46 -19.77 -9.07
C TRP A 155 13.60 -18.61 -10.06
N ILE A 156 12.89 -18.66 -11.20
CA ILE A 156 12.88 -17.56 -12.17
C ILE A 156 12.27 -16.29 -11.55
N ARG A 157 11.15 -16.39 -10.81
CA ARG A 157 10.56 -15.22 -10.12
C ARG A 157 11.50 -14.60 -9.10
N LEU A 158 12.13 -15.44 -8.28
CA LEU A 158 13.12 -14.98 -7.29
C LEU A 158 14.35 -14.38 -7.98
N ALA A 159 14.87 -15.03 -9.02
CA ALA A 159 16.00 -14.51 -9.79
C ALA A 159 15.65 -13.14 -10.41
N VAL A 160 14.47 -12.97 -10.99
CA VAL A 160 14.04 -11.67 -11.55
C VAL A 160 13.95 -10.62 -10.44
N PHE A 161 13.36 -10.94 -9.29
CA PHE A 161 13.27 -10.01 -8.16
C PHE A 161 14.66 -9.57 -7.69
N PHE A 162 15.54 -10.52 -7.38
CA PHE A 162 16.88 -10.21 -6.87
C PHE A 162 17.77 -9.53 -7.90
N THR A 163 17.71 -9.95 -9.18
CA THR A 163 18.50 -9.30 -10.25
C THR A 163 18.03 -7.87 -10.46
N THR A 164 16.72 -7.63 -10.54
CA THR A 164 16.18 -6.26 -10.68
C THR A 164 16.59 -5.40 -9.48
N SER A 165 16.45 -5.91 -8.26
CA SER A 165 16.90 -5.20 -7.06
C SER A 165 18.41 -4.92 -7.08
N ALA A 166 19.23 -5.91 -7.43
CA ALA A 166 20.68 -5.75 -7.49
C ALA A 166 21.11 -4.72 -8.54
N VAL A 167 20.49 -4.74 -9.72
CA VAL A 167 20.76 -3.73 -10.76
C VAL A 167 20.43 -2.32 -10.24
N LEU A 168 19.27 -2.15 -9.60
CA LEU A 168 18.89 -0.84 -9.04
C LEU A 168 19.81 -0.42 -7.89
N VAL A 169 20.23 -1.33 -7.02
CA VAL A 169 21.22 -1.06 -5.96
C VAL A 169 22.55 -0.59 -6.56
N VAL A 170 23.03 -1.27 -7.60
CA VAL A 170 24.28 -0.89 -8.30
C VAL A 170 24.14 0.51 -8.93
N ILE A 171 23.01 0.79 -9.58
CA ILE A 171 22.77 2.13 -10.16
C ILE A 171 22.77 3.20 -9.06
N VAL A 172 22.03 2.98 -7.96
CA VAL A 172 21.99 3.92 -6.82
C VAL A 172 23.38 4.14 -6.25
N TYR A 173 24.17 3.07 -6.08
CA TYR A 173 25.53 3.17 -5.56
C TYR A 173 26.42 4.09 -6.41
N PHE A 174 26.37 3.95 -7.75
CA PHE A 174 27.20 4.75 -8.65
C PHE A 174 26.64 6.16 -8.91
N VAL A 175 25.35 6.37 -8.84
CA VAL A 175 24.70 7.67 -9.15
C VAL A 175 24.53 8.54 -7.90
N ASP A 176 24.07 7.96 -6.80
CA ASP A 176 23.68 8.69 -5.60
C ASP A 176 24.61 8.39 -4.40
N GLY A 177 25.47 7.37 -4.47
CA GLY A 177 26.44 7.01 -3.44
C GLY A 177 25.92 6.02 -2.39
N PHE A 178 26.85 5.46 -1.59
CA PHE A 178 26.52 4.46 -0.56
C PHE A 178 25.63 5.01 0.55
N ASP A 179 25.88 6.24 1.00
CA ASP A 179 25.10 6.88 2.07
C ASP A 179 23.62 7.00 1.69
N ARG A 180 23.32 7.28 0.42
CA ARG A 180 21.94 7.33 -0.09
C ARG A 180 21.28 5.96 -0.16
N LEU A 181 22.05 4.90 -0.27
CA LEU A 181 21.52 3.53 -0.27
C LEU A 181 21.06 3.12 1.13
N VAL A 182 21.77 3.52 2.19
CA VAL A 182 21.50 3.11 3.57
C VAL A 182 20.64 4.10 4.35
N SER A 183 20.60 5.38 3.94
CA SER A 183 19.89 6.45 4.66
C SER A 183 18.43 6.14 4.96
N PRO A 184 17.62 5.49 4.08
CA PRO A 184 16.23 5.17 4.42
C PRO A 184 16.09 4.14 5.54
N LEU A 185 17.10 3.27 5.74
CA LEU A 185 17.10 2.27 6.81
C LEU A 185 17.44 2.92 8.16
N THR A 186 18.50 3.74 8.21
CA THR A 186 18.90 4.43 9.43
C THR A 186 17.84 5.40 9.92
N TYR A 187 17.16 6.09 9.01
CA TYR A 187 16.10 7.03 9.34
C TYR A 187 14.89 6.40 10.06
N GLN A 188 14.60 5.12 9.82
CA GLN A 188 13.47 4.44 10.44
C GLN A 188 13.71 4.04 11.90
N THR A 189 14.97 3.92 12.34
CA THR A 189 15.30 3.45 13.69
C THR A 189 14.93 4.46 14.76
N ASP A 190 15.12 5.75 14.51
CA ASP A 190 15.05 6.83 15.49
C ASP A 190 13.66 7.46 15.63
N ARG A 191 12.66 6.92 14.92
CA ARG A 191 11.28 7.43 14.97
C ARG A 191 10.55 7.03 16.23
N GLY A 192 9.86 7.98 16.84
CA GLY A 192 8.89 7.75 17.91
C GLY A 192 7.53 7.25 17.39
N ILE A 193 6.50 7.34 18.22
CA ILE A 193 5.12 6.98 17.85
C ILE A 193 4.44 8.19 17.21
N GLN A 194 4.10 8.08 15.95
CA GLN A 194 3.37 9.12 15.23
C GLN A 194 1.92 9.18 15.72
N ILE A 195 1.39 10.42 15.85
CA ILE A 195 0.05 10.69 16.39
C ILE A 195 -1.09 9.96 15.66
N GLU A 196 -0.94 9.72 14.37
CA GLU A 196 -1.95 9.06 13.55
C GLU A 196 -1.85 7.53 13.53
N SER A 197 -0.76 6.94 14.05
CA SER A 197 -0.57 5.50 14.07
C SER A 197 -1.57 4.78 14.99
N ILE A 198 -1.75 3.48 14.79
CA ILE A 198 -2.64 2.68 15.64
C ILE A 198 -2.18 2.73 17.11
N PRO A 199 -0.90 2.48 17.45
CA PRO A 199 -0.45 2.67 18.83
C PRO A 199 -0.58 4.13 19.28
N GLY A 200 -0.32 5.12 18.42
CA GLY A 200 -0.47 6.55 18.72
C GLY A 200 -1.89 6.92 19.14
N THR A 201 -2.90 6.29 18.52
CA THR A 201 -4.32 6.54 18.82
C THR A 201 -4.65 6.37 20.30
N TRP A 202 -4.06 5.39 20.98
CA TRP A 202 -4.25 5.20 22.40
C TRP A 202 -3.76 6.40 23.23
N PHE A 203 -2.57 6.92 22.90
CA PHE A 203 -1.99 8.07 23.59
C PHE A 203 -2.78 9.35 23.31
N MET A 204 -3.21 9.54 22.05
CA MET A 204 -4.06 10.66 21.65
C MET A 204 -5.40 10.65 22.40
N TYR A 205 -6.01 9.47 22.58
CA TYR A 205 -7.22 9.32 23.38
C TYR A 205 -6.99 9.62 24.86
N LYS A 206 -5.87 9.15 25.43
CA LYS A 206 -5.52 9.43 26.83
C LYS A 206 -5.27 10.92 27.07
N ALA A 207 -4.66 11.62 26.14
CA ALA A 207 -4.40 13.05 26.20
C ALA A 207 -5.69 13.91 26.29
N LEU A 208 -6.85 13.39 25.87
CA LEU A 208 -8.14 14.08 26.06
C LEU A 208 -8.52 14.24 27.54
N GLY A 209 -8.20 13.25 28.37
CA GLY A 209 -8.56 13.24 29.80
C GLY A 209 -7.43 13.67 30.73
N ASP A 210 -6.18 13.67 30.20
CA ASP A 210 -4.98 13.93 31.03
C ASP A 210 -3.92 14.70 30.19
N PRO A 211 -4.21 15.96 29.83
CA PRO A 211 -3.32 16.74 28.97
C PRO A 211 -1.99 17.12 29.62
N GLU A 212 -1.86 16.99 30.95
CA GLU A 212 -0.63 17.33 31.64
C GLU A 212 0.48 16.28 31.49
N HIS A 213 0.13 15.01 31.29
CA HIS A 213 1.08 13.91 31.18
C HIS A 213 1.36 13.49 29.72
N TYR A 214 0.64 14.04 28.73
CA TYR A 214 0.81 13.72 27.32
C TYR A 214 1.14 14.97 26.53
N SER A 215 2.04 14.84 25.54
CA SER A 215 2.35 15.95 24.66
C SER A 215 2.51 15.47 23.21
N VAL A 216 2.26 16.39 22.28
CA VAL A 216 2.50 16.22 20.84
C VAL A 216 3.56 17.22 20.43
N TYR A 217 4.53 16.78 19.66
CA TYR A 217 5.63 17.62 19.19
C TYR A 217 6.03 17.25 17.76
N TYR A 218 6.60 18.22 17.04
CA TYR A 218 7.14 17.99 15.72
C TYR A 218 8.57 17.45 15.84
N ALA A 219 8.77 16.18 15.45
CA ALA A 219 10.02 15.48 15.63
C ALA A 219 11.03 15.74 14.49
N THR A 220 12.28 15.39 14.73
CA THR A 220 13.34 15.38 13.71
C THR A 220 13.02 14.46 12.53
N SER A 221 12.17 13.45 12.78
CA SER A 221 11.59 12.55 11.78
C SER A 221 10.61 13.21 10.80
N LYS A 222 10.43 14.55 10.86
CA LYS A 222 9.52 15.34 10.02
C LYS A 222 8.06 14.90 10.14
N SER A 223 7.67 14.41 11.32
CA SER A 223 6.31 14.04 11.64
C SER A 223 5.93 14.48 13.06
N PHE A 224 4.63 14.63 13.33
CA PHE A 224 4.16 14.83 14.69
C PHE A 224 4.16 13.50 15.43
N GLU A 225 4.80 13.49 16.59
CA GLU A 225 4.91 12.34 17.47
C GLU A 225 4.27 12.65 18.81
N VAL A 226 3.70 11.63 19.46
CA VAL A 226 3.12 11.72 20.79
C VAL A 226 4.08 11.13 21.80
N THR A 227 4.13 11.73 23.00
CA THR A 227 4.82 11.17 24.16
C THR A 227 3.92 11.19 25.39
N GLY A 228 4.23 10.32 26.35
CA GLY A 228 3.48 10.17 27.57
C GLY A 228 3.88 8.91 28.34
N PRO A 229 3.20 8.62 29.47
CA PRO A 229 3.47 7.43 30.27
C PRO A 229 3.40 6.13 29.45
N ASN A 230 4.39 5.25 29.60
CA ASN A 230 4.51 3.95 28.92
C ASN A 230 4.76 4.00 27.40
N ILE A 231 5.25 5.12 26.86
CA ILE A 231 5.55 5.24 25.41
C ILE A 231 6.59 4.22 24.96
N GLU A 232 7.62 3.95 25.77
CA GLU A 232 8.66 2.95 25.48
C GLU A 232 8.09 1.54 25.36
N THR A 233 7.10 1.20 26.20
CA THR A 233 6.40 -0.08 26.10
C THR A 233 5.64 -0.20 24.78
N ALA A 234 4.99 0.86 24.36
CA ALA A 234 4.26 0.87 23.09
C ALA A 234 5.21 0.79 21.87
N LEU A 235 6.37 1.45 21.93
CA LEU A 235 7.44 1.32 20.94
C LEU A 235 7.94 -0.13 20.84
N MET A 236 8.17 -0.77 21.98
CA MET A 236 8.58 -2.17 22.04
C MET A 236 7.52 -3.10 21.48
N ILE A 237 6.24 -2.93 21.84
CA ILE A 237 5.12 -3.72 21.31
C ILE A 237 5.01 -3.57 19.80
N SER A 238 5.07 -2.34 19.26
CA SER A 238 5.05 -2.10 17.81
C SER A 238 6.21 -2.80 17.10
N SER A 239 7.40 -2.77 17.67
CA SER A 239 8.58 -3.41 17.11
C SER A 239 8.43 -4.94 17.05
N TRP A 240 7.94 -5.55 18.14
CA TRP A 240 7.65 -6.99 18.16
C TRP A 240 6.51 -7.39 17.22
N ALA A 241 5.46 -6.56 17.11
CA ALA A 241 4.35 -6.80 16.19
C ALA A 241 4.83 -6.73 14.72
N MET A 242 5.71 -5.77 14.39
CA MET A 242 6.33 -5.68 13.07
C MET A 242 7.22 -6.91 12.79
N LEU A 243 8.04 -7.35 13.76
CA LEU A 243 8.84 -8.56 13.63
C LEU A 243 7.95 -9.78 13.40
N ALA A 244 6.87 -9.93 14.16
CA ALA A 244 5.90 -11.01 13.97
C ALA A 244 5.27 -10.97 12.56
N THR A 245 5.00 -9.78 12.02
CA THR A 245 4.53 -9.60 10.64
C THR A 245 5.54 -10.13 9.63
N VAL A 246 6.83 -9.81 9.80
CA VAL A 246 7.90 -10.32 8.93
C VAL A 246 8.02 -11.83 9.04
N VAL A 247 8.02 -12.38 10.27
CA VAL A 247 8.07 -13.83 10.52
C VAL A 247 6.88 -14.55 9.88
N PHE A 248 5.68 -13.97 9.95
CA PHE A 248 4.49 -14.52 9.27
C PHE A 248 4.69 -14.54 7.74
N GLY A 249 5.26 -13.48 7.15
CA GLY A 249 5.57 -13.42 5.73
C GLY A 249 6.57 -14.49 5.29
N VAL A 250 7.66 -14.65 6.05
CA VAL A 250 8.68 -15.70 5.81
C VAL A 250 8.06 -17.09 6.00
N GLY A 251 7.23 -17.29 7.03
CA GLY A 251 6.52 -18.54 7.26
C GLY A 251 5.63 -18.94 6.09
N TRP A 252 4.92 -17.98 5.50
CA TRP A 252 4.13 -18.22 4.28
C TRP A 252 5.00 -18.62 3.09
N ALA A 253 6.11 -17.91 2.87
CA ALA A 253 7.08 -18.29 1.84
C ALA A 253 7.59 -19.71 2.03
N LEU A 254 7.95 -20.09 3.26
CA LEU A 254 8.41 -21.44 3.60
C LEU A 254 7.34 -22.50 3.34
N VAL A 255 6.08 -22.24 3.72
CA VAL A 255 4.95 -23.14 3.42
C VAL A 255 4.78 -23.33 1.91
N ASN A 256 4.84 -22.27 1.11
CA ASN A 256 4.77 -22.36 -0.34
C ASN A 256 5.97 -23.13 -0.92
N PHE A 257 7.17 -22.88 -0.40
CA PHE A 257 8.39 -23.54 -0.85
C PHE A 257 8.36 -25.05 -0.61
N LEU A 258 7.88 -25.47 0.55
CA LEU A 258 7.83 -26.90 0.91
C LEU A 258 6.67 -27.65 0.26
N PHE A 259 5.50 -26.99 0.06
CA PHE A 259 4.27 -27.68 -0.32
C PHE A 259 3.74 -27.29 -1.71
N ASP A 260 4.43 -26.43 -2.45
CA ASP A 260 4.06 -25.94 -3.78
C ASP A 260 2.60 -25.45 -3.89
N ARG A 261 2.22 -24.54 -2.99
CA ARG A 261 0.83 -24.04 -2.87
C ARG A 261 0.62 -22.68 -3.52
N TRP A 262 1.54 -22.23 -4.34
CA TRP A 262 1.43 -20.94 -4.99
C TRP A 262 0.22 -20.87 -5.93
N ASN A 263 -0.58 -19.82 -5.77
CA ASN A 263 -1.72 -19.52 -6.61
C ASN A 263 -1.88 -17.99 -6.69
N PRO A 264 -2.17 -17.39 -7.87
CA PRO A 264 -2.33 -15.94 -8.02
C PRO A 264 -3.35 -15.31 -7.07
N GLU A 265 -4.54 -15.94 -6.92
CA GLU A 265 -5.59 -15.41 -6.04
C GLU A 265 -5.21 -15.48 -4.57
N THR A 266 -4.64 -16.60 -4.12
CA THR A 266 -4.18 -16.72 -2.72
C THR A 266 -3.04 -15.76 -2.44
N THR A 267 -2.16 -15.50 -3.43
CA THR A 267 -1.08 -14.52 -3.34
C THR A 267 -1.62 -13.10 -3.25
N LEU A 268 -2.63 -12.75 -4.07
CA LEU A 268 -3.29 -11.44 -4.00
C LEU A 268 -3.95 -11.21 -2.62
N ALA A 269 -4.74 -12.19 -2.14
CA ALA A 269 -5.39 -12.08 -0.83
C ALA A 269 -4.35 -11.99 0.31
N TRP A 270 -3.28 -12.78 0.24
CA TRP A 270 -2.17 -12.71 1.18
C TRP A 270 -1.44 -11.35 1.11
N SER A 271 -1.24 -10.79 -0.09
CA SER A 271 -0.63 -9.46 -0.25
C SER A 271 -1.44 -8.37 0.45
N ILE A 272 -2.78 -8.43 0.38
CA ILE A 272 -3.68 -7.52 1.11
C ILE A 272 -3.50 -7.68 2.63
N VAL A 273 -3.46 -8.91 3.12
CA VAL A 273 -3.21 -9.19 4.55
C VAL A 273 -1.86 -8.62 4.98
N MET A 274 -0.80 -8.84 4.20
CA MET A 274 0.54 -8.37 4.56
C MET A 274 0.64 -6.84 4.60
N VAL A 275 0.05 -6.14 3.62
CA VAL A 275 0.06 -4.67 3.63
C VAL A 275 -0.74 -4.12 4.81
N LEU A 276 -1.89 -4.70 5.12
CA LEU A 276 -2.67 -4.32 6.30
C LEU A 276 -1.93 -4.62 7.61
N LEU A 277 -1.24 -5.76 7.71
CA LEU A 277 -0.40 -6.06 8.86
C LEU A 277 0.72 -5.03 9.02
N VAL A 278 1.44 -4.69 7.94
CA VAL A 278 2.48 -3.64 7.97
C VAL A 278 1.90 -2.31 8.42
N ILE A 279 0.73 -1.91 7.92
CA ILE A 279 0.07 -0.66 8.33
C ILE A 279 -0.32 -0.71 9.82
N CYS A 280 -0.93 -1.81 10.26
CA CYS A 280 -1.47 -1.94 11.61
C CYS A 280 -0.39 -2.09 12.70
N THR A 281 0.77 -2.66 12.38
CA THR A 281 1.85 -2.90 13.33
C THR A 281 2.90 -1.78 13.34
N ASN A 282 2.85 -0.88 12.36
CA ASN A 282 3.82 0.21 12.26
C ASN A 282 3.56 1.29 13.31
N LYS A 283 4.64 1.82 13.87
CA LYS A 283 4.62 3.01 14.74
C LYS A 283 4.34 4.32 14.00
N VAL A 284 4.23 4.27 12.67
CA VAL A 284 3.93 5.40 11.78
C VAL A 284 2.75 5.01 10.89
N LEU A 285 1.76 5.88 10.80
CA LEU A 285 0.65 5.78 9.87
C LEU A 285 0.33 7.17 9.31
N SER A 286 0.47 7.32 8.02
CA SER A 286 0.16 8.58 7.33
C SER A 286 -1.05 8.40 6.41
N PRO A 287 -1.80 9.46 6.10
CA PRO A 287 -2.99 9.41 5.24
C PRO A 287 -2.74 8.74 3.89
N GLN A 288 -1.54 8.91 3.33
CA GLN A 288 -1.13 8.31 2.06
C GLN A 288 -0.99 6.78 2.08
N TYR A 289 -1.00 6.11 3.24
CA TYR A 289 -0.90 4.64 3.30
C TYR A 289 -2.13 3.93 2.72
N VAL A 290 -3.25 4.64 2.54
CA VAL A 290 -4.39 4.12 1.79
C VAL A 290 -4.00 3.79 0.34
N LEU A 291 -3.02 4.49 -0.26
CA LEU A 291 -2.50 4.23 -1.60
C LEU A 291 -1.67 2.92 -1.69
N TRP A 292 -1.26 2.36 -0.55
CA TRP A 292 -0.57 1.06 -0.51
C TRP A 292 -1.51 -0.10 -0.70
N ILE A 293 -2.73 0.02 -0.17
CA ILE A 293 -3.70 -1.08 -0.12
C ILE A 293 -4.76 -0.99 -1.22
N ALA A 294 -5.18 0.23 -1.61
CA ALA A 294 -6.26 0.41 -2.55
C ALA A 294 -6.03 -0.26 -3.92
N PRO A 295 -4.84 -0.17 -4.56
CA PRO A 295 -4.61 -0.84 -5.83
C PRO A 295 -4.79 -2.37 -5.73
N LEU A 296 -4.36 -2.98 -4.63
CA LEU A 296 -4.54 -4.42 -4.38
C LEU A 296 -6.02 -4.79 -4.22
N ILE A 297 -6.78 -3.98 -3.46
CA ILE A 297 -8.23 -4.20 -3.27
C ILE A 297 -8.97 -4.03 -4.60
N VAL A 298 -8.60 -3.05 -5.41
CA VAL A 298 -9.20 -2.83 -6.73
C VAL A 298 -8.95 -4.02 -7.66
N VAL A 299 -7.73 -4.59 -7.66
CA VAL A 299 -7.44 -5.83 -8.38
C VAL A 299 -8.26 -6.99 -7.83
N ALA A 300 -8.44 -7.11 -6.51
CA ALA A 300 -9.31 -8.12 -5.93
C ALA A 300 -10.78 -7.97 -6.37
N VAL A 301 -11.29 -6.74 -6.49
CA VAL A 301 -12.62 -6.44 -7.04
C VAL A 301 -12.72 -6.89 -8.50
N ALA A 302 -11.67 -6.67 -9.32
CA ALA A 302 -11.66 -7.14 -10.70
C ALA A 302 -11.75 -8.68 -10.77
N VAL A 303 -10.99 -9.38 -9.92
CA VAL A 303 -10.89 -10.85 -9.92
C VAL A 303 -12.12 -11.52 -9.29
N ARG A 304 -12.62 -10.99 -8.17
CA ARG A 304 -13.73 -11.59 -7.38
C ARG A 304 -14.84 -10.57 -7.06
N PRO A 305 -15.51 -9.97 -8.06
CA PRO A 305 -16.49 -8.89 -7.87
C PRO A 305 -17.72 -9.30 -7.04
N ARG A 306 -18.02 -10.61 -6.97
CA ARG A 306 -19.15 -11.14 -6.20
C ARG A 306 -18.81 -11.52 -4.76
N SER A 307 -17.51 -11.53 -4.39
CA SER A 307 -17.08 -11.83 -3.01
C SER A 307 -17.53 -10.72 -2.07
N TRP A 308 -18.33 -11.08 -1.05
CA TRP A 308 -18.77 -10.12 -0.03
C TRP A 308 -17.59 -9.51 0.74
N ALA A 309 -16.57 -10.31 1.04
CA ALA A 309 -15.39 -9.84 1.75
C ALA A 309 -14.62 -8.80 0.93
N VAL A 310 -14.45 -9.02 -0.38
CA VAL A 310 -13.80 -8.07 -1.30
C VAL A 310 -14.60 -6.77 -1.41
N ARG A 311 -15.92 -6.85 -1.53
CA ARG A 311 -16.79 -5.66 -1.55
C ARG A 311 -16.71 -4.89 -0.25
N LEU A 312 -16.74 -5.59 0.88
CA LEU A 312 -16.62 -4.97 2.20
C LEU A 312 -15.25 -4.27 2.35
N LEU A 313 -14.15 -4.91 1.94
CA LEU A 313 -12.82 -4.30 1.92
C LEU A 313 -12.78 -3.03 1.05
N ALA A 314 -13.42 -3.03 -0.12
CA ALA A 314 -13.51 -1.86 -0.98
C ALA A 314 -14.28 -0.72 -0.32
N ILE A 315 -15.45 -1.01 0.28
CA ILE A 315 -16.25 -0.01 1.02
C ILE A 315 -15.46 0.55 2.20
N MET A 316 -14.84 -0.32 3.01
CA MET A 316 -14.05 0.10 4.16
C MET A 316 -12.86 0.96 3.75
N SER A 317 -12.18 0.65 2.63
CA SER A 317 -11.07 1.47 2.10
C SER A 317 -11.55 2.88 1.74
N ILE A 318 -12.75 3.03 1.16
CA ILE A 318 -13.31 4.35 0.85
C ILE A 318 -13.57 5.14 2.14
N PHE A 319 -14.13 4.49 3.19
CA PHE A 319 -14.34 5.16 4.48
C PHE A 319 -13.02 5.50 5.18
N ILE A 320 -12.03 4.59 5.15
CA ILE A 320 -10.67 4.87 5.66
C ILE A 320 -10.09 6.10 4.97
N THR A 321 -10.24 6.18 3.65
CA THR A 321 -9.78 7.31 2.86
C THR A 321 -10.48 8.61 3.24
N PHE A 322 -11.80 8.58 3.37
CA PHE A 322 -12.60 9.74 3.78
C PHE A 322 -12.20 10.22 5.19
N PHE A 323 -12.07 9.32 6.16
CA PHE A 323 -11.62 9.70 7.50
C PHE A 323 -10.16 10.16 7.52
N SER A 324 -9.30 9.59 6.68
CA SER A 324 -7.92 10.07 6.52
C SER A 324 -7.89 11.51 6.02
N TRP A 325 -8.73 11.85 5.03
CA TRP A 325 -8.90 13.22 4.56
C TRP A 325 -9.45 14.16 5.64
N LEU A 326 -10.41 13.69 6.43
CA LEU A 326 -11.01 14.48 7.50
C LEU A 326 -10.00 14.79 8.62
N VAL A 327 -9.10 13.84 8.93
CA VAL A 327 -7.98 14.08 9.87
C VAL A 327 -6.94 14.99 9.20
N TYR A 328 -6.44 14.61 8.01
CA TYR A 328 -5.46 15.39 7.26
C TYR A 328 -5.89 15.52 5.79
N PRO A 329 -5.96 16.75 5.26
CA PRO A 329 -5.55 18.02 5.87
C PRO A 329 -6.67 18.76 6.61
N ALA A 330 -7.93 18.28 6.57
CA ALA A 330 -9.09 19.10 6.89
C ALA A 330 -9.11 19.62 8.34
N ARG A 331 -8.69 18.79 9.29
CA ARG A 331 -8.72 19.09 10.74
C ARG A 331 -7.41 18.74 11.47
N TYR A 332 -6.28 18.86 10.76
CA TYR A 332 -5.01 18.42 11.33
C TYR A 332 -4.57 19.28 12.53
N ASP A 333 -4.92 20.57 12.50
CA ASP A 333 -4.60 21.50 13.58
C ASP A 333 -5.26 21.12 14.92
N ASP A 334 -6.41 20.43 14.87
CA ASP A 334 -7.11 19.96 16.08
C ASP A 334 -6.29 18.95 16.90
N ILE A 335 -5.29 18.29 16.30
CA ILE A 335 -4.57 17.15 16.91
C ILE A 335 -3.06 17.34 17.07
N ILE A 336 -2.50 18.47 16.61
CA ILE A 336 -1.05 18.69 16.64
C ILE A 336 -0.56 19.39 17.92
N SER A 337 -1.45 19.77 18.82
CA SER A 337 -1.13 20.39 20.10
C SER A 337 -2.05 19.88 21.22
N VAL A 338 -1.48 19.66 22.41
CA VAL A 338 -2.22 19.27 23.61
C VAL A 338 -2.17 20.47 24.59
N PRO A 339 -3.30 20.86 25.22
CA PRO A 339 -4.65 20.29 25.13
C PRO A 339 -5.30 20.48 23.76
N PHE A 340 -6.18 19.55 23.38
CA PHE A 340 -6.90 19.62 22.12
C PHE A 340 -8.08 20.59 22.19
N ASP A 341 -8.30 21.38 21.13
CA ASP A 341 -9.44 22.28 21.02
C ASP A 341 -10.78 21.53 20.91
N THR A 342 -10.75 20.33 20.33
CA THR A 342 -11.92 19.48 20.13
C THR A 342 -11.57 18.00 20.24
N SER A 343 -12.48 17.21 20.80
CA SER A 343 -12.36 15.73 20.82
C SER A 343 -12.80 15.08 19.49
N PHE A 344 -13.52 15.79 18.63
CA PHE A 344 -14.11 15.23 17.40
C PHE A 344 -13.07 14.55 16.53
N THR A 345 -11.97 15.23 16.23
CA THR A 345 -10.93 14.71 15.31
C THR A 345 -10.22 13.49 15.92
N ILE A 346 -10.09 13.40 17.24
CA ILE A 346 -9.58 12.19 17.91
C ILE A 346 -10.53 11.01 17.73
N TYR A 347 -11.86 11.21 17.82
CA TYR A 347 -12.81 10.13 17.58
C TYR A 347 -12.84 9.70 16.09
N VAL A 348 -12.66 10.63 15.15
CA VAL A 348 -12.49 10.30 13.71
C VAL A 348 -11.22 9.46 13.50
N LEU A 349 -10.13 9.83 14.15
CA LEU A 349 -8.87 9.08 14.13
C LEU A 349 -9.06 7.65 14.65
N ILE A 350 -9.75 7.49 15.79
CA ILE A 350 -10.09 6.19 16.36
C ILE A 350 -10.93 5.38 15.38
N ALA A 351 -11.98 5.96 14.81
CA ALA A 351 -12.85 5.28 13.84
C ALA A 351 -12.07 4.80 12.60
N ARG A 352 -11.19 5.65 12.03
CA ARG A 352 -10.30 5.30 10.92
C ARG A 352 -9.41 4.09 11.27
N ASN A 353 -8.77 4.14 12.43
CA ASN A 353 -7.81 3.12 12.83
C ASN A 353 -8.50 1.79 13.19
N LEU A 354 -9.71 1.83 13.75
CA LEU A 354 -10.54 0.66 13.93
C LEU A 354 -10.95 0.03 12.59
N LEU A 355 -11.26 0.84 11.57
CA LEU A 355 -11.55 0.32 10.23
C LEU A 355 -10.34 -0.40 9.60
N TYR A 356 -9.11 0.06 9.82
CA TYR A 356 -7.91 -0.69 9.40
C TYR A 356 -7.84 -2.06 10.08
N LEU A 357 -8.07 -2.13 11.40
CA LEU A 357 -8.06 -3.39 12.14
C LEU A 357 -9.18 -4.34 11.65
N VAL A 358 -10.40 -3.84 11.49
CA VAL A 358 -11.51 -4.65 10.96
C VAL A 358 -11.23 -5.11 9.52
N SER A 359 -10.63 -4.24 8.68
CA SER A 359 -10.20 -4.62 7.33
C SER A 359 -9.18 -5.75 7.34
N LEU A 360 -8.26 -5.74 8.29
CA LEU A 360 -7.29 -6.83 8.47
C LEU A 360 -8.01 -8.15 8.78
N PHE A 361 -8.97 -8.17 9.71
CA PHE A 361 -9.73 -9.38 10.03
C PHE A 361 -10.53 -9.89 8.83
N VAL A 362 -11.19 -9.00 8.07
CA VAL A 362 -11.92 -9.37 6.85
C VAL A 362 -10.98 -9.93 5.79
N ALA A 363 -9.80 -9.32 5.61
CA ALA A 363 -8.80 -9.78 4.65
C ALA A 363 -8.24 -11.16 5.03
N VAL A 364 -7.96 -11.41 6.32
CA VAL A 364 -7.53 -12.73 6.82
C VAL A 364 -8.62 -13.76 6.58
N GLY A 365 -9.88 -13.46 6.90
CA GLY A 365 -11.01 -14.35 6.64
C GLY A 365 -11.13 -14.71 5.15
N TRP A 366 -10.99 -13.71 4.27
CA TRP A 366 -11.01 -13.93 2.82
C TRP A 366 -9.81 -14.78 2.36
N TRP A 367 -8.60 -14.47 2.81
CA TRP A 367 -7.40 -15.24 2.49
C TRP A 367 -7.52 -16.71 2.92
N VAL A 368 -8.04 -16.98 4.13
CA VAL A 368 -8.28 -18.34 4.63
C VAL A 368 -9.31 -19.06 3.76
N SER A 369 -10.43 -18.41 3.40
CA SER A 369 -11.48 -19.02 2.57
C SER A 369 -10.96 -19.44 1.19
N ILE A 370 -10.19 -18.57 0.51
CA ILE A 370 -9.59 -18.91 -0.80
C ILE A 370 -8.58 -20.05 -0.68
N ASN A 371 -7.80 -20.12 0.39
CA ASN A 371 -6.88 -21.23 0.59
C ASN A 371 -7.62 -22.57 0.79
N VAL A 372 -8.76 -22.55 1.48
CA VAL A 372 -9.62 -23.75 1.65
C VAL A 372 -10.24 -24.16 0.32
N GLU A 373 -10.77 -23.20 -0.46
CA GLU A 373 -11.31 -23.46 -1.81
C GLU A 373 -10.25 -24.08 -2.74
N ALA A 374 -9.04 -23.52 -2.76
CA ALA A 374 -7.93 -24.03 -3.58
C ALA A 374 -7.56 -25.48 -3.24
N ARG A 375 -7.56 -25.81 -1.94
CA ARG A 375 -7.26 -27.19 -1.46
C ARG A 375 -8.37 -28.18 -1.81
N SER A 376 -9.63 -27.77 -1.71
CA SER A 376 -10.77 -28.64 -2.05
C SER A 376 -10.82 -28.94 -3.54
N SER A 377 -10.42 -27.98 -4.39
CA SER A 377 -10.36 -28.14 -5.84
C SER A 377 -9.29 -29.15 -6.30
N THR A 378 -8.16 -29.22 -5.62
CA THR A 378 -7.10 -30.20 -5.92
C THR A 378 -7.42 -31.61 -5.49
N LYS A 379 -8.30 -31.79 -4.50
CA LYS A 379 -8.75 -33.11 -4.01
C LYS A 379 -9.98 -33.66 -4.73
N MET A 380 -10.60 -32.88 -5.64
CA MET A 380 -11.83 -33.29 -6.32
C MET A 380 -11.53 -34.33 -7.40
N PRO A 381 -12.26 -35.47 -7.47
CA PRO A 381 -12.13 -36.46 -8.54
C PRO A 381 -12.30 -35.81 -9.91
N TRP A 382 -11.53 -36.27 -10.92
CA TRP A 382 -11.45 -35.69 -12.27
C TRP A 382 -12.85 -35.45 -12.91
N HIS A 383 -13.76 -36.40 -12.81
CA HIS A 383 -15.12 -36.27 -13.36
C HIS A 383 -15.94 -35.11 -12.75
N ARG A 384 -15.79 -34.82 -11.46
CA ARG A 384 -16.45 -33.65 -10.82
C ARG A 384 -15.78 -32.33 -11.18
N LYS A 385 -14.45 -32.36 -11.42
CA LYS A 385 -13.71 -31.19 -11.87
C LYS A 385 -14.18 -30.78 -13.28
N VAL A 386 -14.31 -31.73 -14.20
CA VAL A 386 -14.83 -31.50 -15.56
C VAL A 386 -16.26 -30.98 -15.54
N CYS A 387 -17.16 -31.56 -14.72
CA CYS A 387 -18.52 -31.05 -14.58
C CYS A 387 -18.59 -29.62 -14.07
N ARG A 388 -17.77 -29.27 -13.07
CA ARG A 388 -17.71 -27.91 -12.52
C ARG A 388 -17.18 -26.91 -13.54
N ASP A 389 -16.13 -27.26 -14.29
CA ASP A 389 -15.57 -26.42 -15.33
C ASP A 389 -16.55 -26.23 -16.51
N TYR A 390 -17.39 -27.26 -16.79
CA TYR A 390 -18.46 -27.18 -17.79
C TYR A 390 -19.63 -26.29 -17.28
N PHE A 391 -20.04 -26.43 -16.02
CA PHE A 391 -21.07 -25.58 -15.42
C PHE A 391 -20.63 -24.10 -15.37
N ASN A 392 -19.39 -23.83 -14.97
CA ASN A 392 -18.83 -22.48 -14.97
C ASN A 392 -18.76 -21.89 -16.40
N LYS A 393 -18.46 -22.71 -17.44
CA LYS A 393 -18.52 -22.28 -18.83
C LYS A 393 -19.95 -21.96 -19.29
N ILE A 394 -20.92 -22.78 -18.91
CA ILE A 394 -22.35 -22.56 -19.25
C ILE A 394 -22.84 -21.28 -18.54
N GLU A 395 -22.52 -21.10 -17.27
CA GLU A 395 -22.87 -19.88 -16.53
C GLU A 395 -22.24 -18.62 -17.15
N HIS A 396 -20.99 -18.74 -17.62
CA HIS A 396 -20.31 -17.68 -18.37
C HIS A 396 -20.97 -17.40 -19.73
N CYS A 397 -21.39 -18.44 -20.46
CA CYS A 397 -22.14 -18.28 -21.71
C CYS A 397 -23.54 -17.67 -21.48
N LEU A 398 -24.27 -18.11 -20.47
CA LEU A 398 -25.58 -17.57 -20.15
C LEU A 398 -25.53 -16.10 -19.70
N THR A 399 -24.51 -15.71 -18.93
CA THR A 399 -24.32 -14.29 -18.57
C THR A 399 -23.95 -13.42 -19.77
N HIS A 400 -23.26 -13.96 -20.79
CA HIS A 400 -22.98 -13.22 -22.02
C HIS A 400 -24.17 -13.19 -23.00
N CYS A 401 -25.02 -14.20 -23.02
CA CYS A 401 -26.22 -14.19 -23.88
C CYS A 401 -27.35 -13.27 -23.39
N PHE A 402 -27.40 -12.97 -22.08
CA PHE A 402 -28.42 -12.07 -21.50
C PHE A 402 -27.99 -10.60 -21.42
N MET A 403 -26.79 -10.22 -21.88
CA MET A 403 -26.34 -8.84 -22.00
C MET A 403 -26.20 -8.41 -23.46
N LEU A 404 -27.23 -8.64 -24.29
CA LEU A 404 -27.37 -7.89 -25.54
C LEU A 404 -28.04 -6.54 -25.21
N PRO A 405 -27.52 -5.42 -25.73
CA PRO A 405 -28.03 -4.08 -25.41
C PRO A 405 -29.43 -3.89 -26.04
N ILE A 406 -30.36 -3.37 -25.20
CA ILE A 406 -31.50 -2.59 -25.68
C ILE A 406 -31.04 -1.14 -25.82
#